data_ae8f0d69d16ae358c51f5d7bd0eb1d9f
#
_entry.id   ae8f0d69d16ae358c51f5d7bd0eb1d9f
#
_cell.length_a   1.000
_cell.length_b   1.000
_cell.length_c   1.000
_cell.angle_alpha   90.00
_cell.angle_beta   90.00
_cell.angle_gamma   90.00
#
_symmetry.space_group_name_H-M   'P 1'
#
loop_
_entity.id
_entity.type
_entity.pdbx_description
1 polymer ?
#
loop_
_entity_poly.entity_id
_entity_poly.type
_entity_poly.pdbx_seq_one_letter_code
_entity_poly.pdbx_strand_id
1 'polypeptide(L)'
;MADKTVTAEAEIRRVQAGEWAAYRQVRLAALAEAPYAFSTTLEQESAKDDAYWQDRAAHGIPMFIAWQDGEPAGLAGAFVVPQEELPPGVRRAWHLVSMWVSPAQRGTGLAERLVQAVTGAARADGATRLILWVTDVNERARAFYGRLGFRPTGARQLVRPDEPDHWEEERSRDLQDL
;
A
#
# COMPACT_ATOMS: atom_id res chain seq x y z
N MET A 1 37.79 -14.40 2.65
CA MET A 1 37.22 -13.04 2.46
C MET A 1 35.89 -13.22 1.78
N ALA A 2 34.78 -13.06 2.52
CA ALA A 2 33.44 -13.13 1.95
C ALA A 2 33.23 -11.84 1.15
N ASP A 3 33.02 -11.96 -0.13
CA ASP A 3 32.61 -10.89 -1.03
C ASP A 3 31.24 -10.40 -0.53
N LYS A 4 31.21 -9.19 0.00
CA LYS A 4 30.00 -8.53 0.40
C LYS A 4 29.36 -8.01 -0.88
N THR A 5 28.57 -8.89 -1.54
CA THR A 5 27.75 -8.48 -2.68
C THR A 5 26.92 -7.29 -2.20
N VAL A 6 27.26 -6.10 -2.66
CA VAL A 6 26.47 -4.89 -2.41
C VAL A 6 25.17 -5.10 -3.19
N THR A 7 24.14 -5.57 -2.50
CA THR A 7 22.80 -5.67 -3.08
C THR A 7 22.39 -4.25 -3.48
N ALA A 8 22.09 -4.06 -4.76
CA ALA A 8 21.64 -2.75 -5.26
C ALA A 8 20.39 -2.30 -4.48
N GLU A 9 20.30 -1.01 -4.24
CA GLU A 9 19.13 -0.46 -3.55
C GLU A 9 17.89 -0.65 -4.42
N ALA A 10 16.78 -1.11 -3.83
CA ALA A 10 15.52 -1.34 -4.57
C ALA A 10 15.04 -0.05 -5.27
N GLU A 11 14.71 -0.14 -6.54
CA GLU A 11 14.06 0.95 -7.28
C GLU A 11 12.56 0.98 -6.93
N ILE A 12 12.01 2.17 -6.64
CA ILE A 12 10.57 2.35 -6.44
C ILE A 12 10.03 3.29 -7.51
N ARG A 13 9.05 2.82 -8.28
CA ARG A 13 8.43 3.62 -9.32
C ARG A 13 6.95 3.27 -9.52
N ARG A 14 6.22 4.23 -10.08
CA ARG A 14 4.82 4.05 -10.41
C ARG A 14 4.67 3.02 -11.52
N VAL A 15 3.68 2.13 -11.36
CA VAL A 15 3.30 1.13 -12.37
C VAL A 15 2.91 1.82 -13.68
N GLN A 16 3.48 1.33 -14.78
CA GLN A 16 3.14 1.74 -16.14
C GLN A 16 2.20 0.72 -16.77
N ALA A 17 1.43 1.12 -17.79
CA ALA A 17 0.46 0.25 -18.46
C ALA A 17 1.05 -1.10 -18.93
N GLY A 18 2.29 -1.09 -19.43
CA GLY A 18 3.00 -2.30 -19.88
C GLY A 18 3.47 -3.23 -18.75
N GLU A 19 3.38 -2.82 -17.49
CA GLU A 19 3.87 -3.57 -16.33
C GLU A 19 2.77 -4.33 -15.59
N TRP A 20 1.62 -4.51 -16.22
CA TRP A 20 0.46 -5.18 -15.64
C TRP A 20 0.78 -6.60 -15.11
N ALA A 21 1.66 -7.34 -15.80
CA ALA A 21 2.05 -8.70 -15.39
C ALA A 21 2.83 -8.69 -14.07
N ALA A 22 3.77 -7.77 -13.90
CA ALA A 22 4.51 -7.58 -12.66
C ALA A 22 3.60 -7.07 -11.53
N TYR A 23 2.68 -6.17 -11.84
CA TYR A 23 1.65 -5.72 -10.89
C TYR A 23 0.78 -6.89 -10.42
N ARG A 24 0.28 -7.71 -11.34
CA ARG A 24 -0.46 -8.95 -11.01
C ARG A 24 0.36 -9.86 -10.12
N GLN A 25 1.61 -10.14 -10.48
CA GLN A 25 2.52 -11.01 -9.73
C GLN A 25 2.68 -10.57 -8.28
N VAL A 26 3.06 -9.31 -8.04
CA VAL A 26 3.28 -8.81 -6.68
C VAL A 26 1.99 -8.71 -5.88
N ARG A 27 0.87 -8.38 -6.52
CA ARG A 27 -0.44 -8.32 -5.88
C ARG A 27 -0.91 -9.70 -5.41
N LEU A 28 -0.81 -10.71 -6.25
CA LEU A 28 -1.18 -12.08 -5.88
C LEU A 28 -0.24 -12.65 -4.82
N ALA A 29 1.06 -12.35 -4.87
CA ALA A 29 2.01 -12.73 -3.83
C ALA A 29 1.65 -12.10 -2.47
N ALA A 30 1.24 -10.83 -2.44
CA ALA A 30 0.79 -10.15 -1.24
C ALA A 30 -0.46 -10.80 -0.62
N LEU A 31 -1.45 -11.14 -1.45
CA LEU A 31 -2.68 -11.79 -1.01
C LEU A 31 -2.45 -13.22 -0.51
N ALA A 32 -1.52 -13.95 -1.13
CA ALA A 32 -1.17 -15.30 -0.72
C ALA A 32 -0.44 -15.33 0.63
N GLU A 33 0.46 -14.35 0.86
CA GLU A 33 1.31 -14.33 2.07
C GLU A 33 0.61 -13.69 3.28
N ALA A 34 -0.23 -12.66 3.05
CA ALA A 34 -0.88 -11.90 4.11
C ALA A 34 -2.39 -11.69 3.86
N PRO A 35 -3.20 -12.76 3.70
CA PRO A 35 -4.61 -12.65 3.35
C PRO A 35 -5.44 -11.85 4.38
N TYR A 36 -4.99 -11.81 5.63
CA TYR A 36 -5.62 -11.06 6.73
C TYR A 36 -5.47 -9.54 6.61
N ALA A 37 -4.58 -9.06 5.74
CA ALA A 37 -4.27 -7.64 5.62
C ALA A 37 -5.04 -6.93 4.50
N PHE A 38 -5.91 -7.65 3.78
CA PHE A 38 -6.58 -7.14 2.59
C PHE A 38 -8.08 -7.45 2.62
N SER A 39 -8.87 -6.53 2.06
CA SER A 39 -10.32 -6.70 1.91
C SER A 39 -10.71 -7.65 0.77
N THR A 40 -9.86 -7.83 -0.24
CA THR A 40 -10.04 -8.80 -1.32
C THR A 40 -9.25 -10.08 -1.06
N THR A 41 -9.70 -11.21 -1.63
CA THR A 41 -9.04 -12.51 -1.45
C THR A 41 -8.17 -12.88 -2.65
N LEU A 42 -7.22 -13.81 -2.43
CA LEU A 42 -6.41 -14.38 -3.50
C LEU A 42 -7.29 -15.04 -4.57
N GLU A 43 -8.33 -15.76 -4.17
CA GLU A 43 -9.27 -16.42 -5.09
C GLU A 43 -9.95 -15.40 -6.00
N GLN A 44 -10.49 -14.31 -5.44
CA GLN A 44 -11.15 -13.25 -6.19
C GLN A 44 -10.23 -12.60 -7.23
N GLU A 45 -9.00 -12.27 -6.84
CA GLU A 45 -8.06 -11.56 -7.71
C GLU A 45 -7.38 -12.51 -8.72
N SER A 46 -7.12 -13.77 -8.37
CA SER A 46 -6.55 -14.76 -9.30
C SER A 46 -7.52 -15.20 -10.40
N ALA A 47 -8.82 -15.09 -10.16
CA ALA A 47 -9.86 -15.36 -11.16
C ALA A 47 -9.98 -14.25 -12.23
N LYS A 48 -9.30 -13.10 -12.06
CA LYS A 48 -9.32 -12.00 -13.04
C LYS A 48 -8.44 -12.33 -14.24
N ASP A 49 -8.94 -11.99 -15.43
CA ASP A 49 -8.22 -12.16 -16.69
C ASP A 49 -7.14 -11.08 -16.91
N ASP A 50 -6.35 -11.24 -17.95
CA ASP A 50 -5.29 -10.30 -18.30
C ASP A 50 -5.83 -8.92 -18.66
N ALA A 51 -7.02 -8.84 -19.29
CA ALA A 51 -7.63 -7.56 -19.66
C ALA A 51 -7.95 -6.70 -18.42
N TYR A 52 -8.44 -7.32 -17.35
CA TYR A 52 -8.62 -6.64 -16.04
C TYR A 52 -7.31 -6.03 -15.52
N TRP A 53 -6.21 -6.78 -15.57
CA TRP A 53 -4.92 -6.31 -15.06
C TRP A 53 -4.30 -5.23 -15.94
N GLN A 54 -4.47 -5.34 -17.27
CA GLN A 54 -4.05 -4.32 -18.23
C GLN A 54 -4.79 -3.00 -17.99
N ASP A 55 -6.12 -3.05 -17.86
CA ASP A 55 -6.92 -1.87 -17.57
C ASP A 55 -6.54 -1.25 -16.22
N ARG A 56 -6.37 -2.06 -15.20
CA ARG A 56 -6.00 -1.62 -13.87
C ARG A 56 -4.61 -0.98 -13.81
N ALA A 57 -3.66 -1.46 -14.60
CA ALA A 57 -2.33 -0.84 -14.72
C ALA A 57 -2.35 0.48 -15.50
N ALA A 58 -3.22 0.60 -16.51
CA ALA A 58 -3.32 1.77 -17.37
C ALA A 58 -4.19 2.88 -16.77
N HIS A 59 -5.32 2.55 -16.17
CA HIS A 59 -6.38 3.49 -15.77
C HIS A 59 -6.75 3.42 -14.29
N GLY A 60 -6.19 2.45 -13.54
CA GLY A 60 -6.47 2.28 -12.12
C GLY A 60 -5.86 3.37 -11.24
N ILE A 61 -6.01 3.18 -9.93
CA ILE A 61 -5.38 4.06 -8.94
C ILE A 61 -3.86 4.03 -9.07
N PRO A 62 -3.15 5.10 -8.66
CA PRO A 62 -1.70 5.10 -8.60
C PRO A 62 -1.16 3.94 -7.76
N MET A 63 -0.40 3.05 -8.40
CA MET A 63 0.29 1.94 -7.75
C MET A 63 1.79 2.11 -7.92
N PHE A 64 2.56 1.77 -6.89
CA PHE A 64 4.02 1.81 -6.88
C PHE A 64 4.55 0.40 -6.61
N ILE A 65 5.50 -0.03 -7.41
CA ILE A 65 6.22 -1.29 -7.19
C ILE A 65 7.66 -0.97 -6.79
N ALA A 66 8.13 -1.67 -5.76
CA ALA A 66 9.54 -1.74 -5.42
C ALA A 66 10.18 -2.90 -6.17
N TRP A 67 11.23 -2.62 -6.91
CA TRP A 67 11.97 -3.58 -7.72
C TRP A 67 13.32 -3.87 -7.06
N GLN A 68 13.59 -5.13 -6.81
CA GLN A 68 14.87 -5.59 -6.28
C GLN A 68 15.47 -6.58 -7.29
N ASP A 69 16.65 -6.26 -7.82
CA ASP A 69 17.35 -7.10 -8.81
C ASP A 69 16.47 -7.49 -10.03
N GLY A 70 15.60 -6.57 -10.46
CA GLY A 70 14.68 -6.75 -11.59
C GLY A 70 13.37 -7.46 -11.26
N GLU A 71 13.18 -7.92 -10.02
CA GLU A 71 11.96 -8.60 -9.55
C GLU A 71 11.11 -7.70 -8.66
N PRO A 72 9.75 -7.79 -8.73
CA PRO A 72 8.88 -7.03 -7.86
C PRO A 72 8.94 -7.56 -6.42
N ALA A 73 9.36 -6.70 -5.50
CA ALA A 73 9.61 -7.05 -4.10
C ALA A 73 8.71 -6.34 -3.09
N GLY A 74 7.87 -5.42 -3.54
CA GLY A 74 6.93 -4.69 -2.70
C GLY A 74 5.94 -3.89 -3.52
N LEU A 75 4.85 -3.50 -2.88
CA LEU A 75 3.71 -2.83 -3.50
C LEU A 75 3.13 -1.81 -2.54
N ALA A 76 2.71 -0.66 -3.05
CA ALA A 76 1.85 0.29 -2.36
C ALA A 76 0.99 1.02 -3.39
N GLY A 77 -0.24 1.33 -3.04
CA GLY A 77 -1.13 2.12 -3.87
C GLY A 77 -1.83 3.20 -3.06
N ALA A 78 -2.48 4.12 -3.76
CA ALA A 78 -3.33 5.09 -3.10
C ALA A 78 -4.38 5.65 -4.06
N PHE A 79 -5.46 6.18 -3.49
CA PHE A 79 -6.49 6.90 -4.23
C PHE A 79 -6.86 8.20 -3.51
N VAL A 80 -7.43 9.12 -4.26
CA VAL A 80 -7.97 10.37 -3.70
C VAL A 80 -9.25 10.06 -2.95
N VAL A 81 -9.33 10.48 -1.68
CA VAL A 81 -10.55 10.33 -0.88
C VAL A 81 -11.64 11.22 -1.48
N PRO A 82 -12.86 10.68 -1.72
CA PRO A 82 -14.01 11.47 -2.18
C PRO A 82 -14.28 12.68 -1.27
N GLN A 83 -14.70 13.80 -1.86
CA GLN A 83 -14.89 15.07 -1.13
C GLN A 83 -15.90 14.94 0.03
N GLU A 84 -16.93 14.14 -0.16
CA GLU A 84 -17.98 13.86 0.84
C GLU A 84 -17.51 13.01 2.03
N GLU A 85 -16.40 12.31 1.88
CA GLU A 85 -15.79 11.45 2.91
C GLU A 85 -14.67 12.17 3.68
N LEU A 86 -14.31 13.40 3.27
CA LEU A 86 -13.21 14.11 3.90
C LEU A 86 -13.57 14.55 5.34
N PRO A 87 -12.65 14.39 6.29
CA PRO A 87 -12.83 14.95 7.63
C PRO A 87 -12.97 16.48 7.60
N PRO A 88 -13.67 17.08 8.58
CA PRO A 88 -13.81 18.53 8.67
C PRO A 88 -12.47 19.25 8.63
N GLY A 89 -12.38 20.29 7.77
CA GLY A 89 -11.16 21.10 7.61
C GLY A 89 -10.09 20.50 6.69
N VAL A 90 -10.27 19.29 6.20
CA VAL A 90 -9.39 18.65 5.21
C VAL A 90 -9.89 18.96 3.81
N ARG A 91 -9.05 19.54 2.97
CA ARG A 91 -9.42 19.91 1.59
C ARG A 91 -9.16 18.79 0.59
N ARG A 92 -8.13 18.00 0.83
CA ARG A 92 -7.73 16.88 -0.02
C ARG A 92 -6.96 15.86 0.80
N ALA A 93 -7.33 14.61 0.70
CA ALA A 93 -6.64 13.48 1.31
C ALA A 93 -6.43 12.37 0.29
N TRP A 94 -5.38 11.59 0.52
CA TRP A 94 -5.14 10.33 -0.16
C TRP A 94 -5.29 9.17 0.81
N HIS A 95 -5.78 8.05 0.30
CA HIS A 95 -5.93 6.81 1.05
C HIS A 95 -4.89 5.80 0.57
N LEU A 96 -3.92 5.47 1.43
CA LEU A 96 -2.91 4.45 1.19
C LEU A 96 -3.54 3.06 1.28
N VAL A 97 -3.32 2.24 0.26
CA VAL A 97 -3.84 0.88 0.15
C VAL A 97 -2.78 -0.08 -0.37
N SER A 98 -3.07 -1.36 -0.32
CA SER A 98 -2.25 -2.42 -0.95
C SER A 98 -0.79 -2.44 -0.51
N MET A 99 -0.50 -1.97 0.70
CA MET A 99 0.87 -1.92 1.22
C MET A 99 1.38 -3.31 1.57
N TRP A 100 2.44 -3.74 0.91
CA TRP A 100 3.08 -5.02 1.16
C TRP A 100 4.56 -4.99 0.77
N VAL A 101 5.37 -5.74 1.51
CA VAL A 101 6.79 -5.98 1.21
C VAL A 101 7.07 -7.47 1.38
N SER A 102 7.75 -8.04 0.41
CA SER A 102 8.15 -9.46 0.44
C SER A 102 8.90 -9.79 1.72
N PRO A 103 8.72 -11.00 2.29
CA PRO A 103 9.38 -11.39 3.52
C PRO A 103 10.91 -11.19 3.48
N ALA A 104 11.55 -11.46 2.34
CA ALA A 104 12.99 -11.31 2.16
C ALA A 104 13.48 -9.85 2.26
N GLN A 105 12.60 -8.88 2.00
CA GLN A 105 12.95 -7.45 2.03
C GLN A 105 12.45 -6.73 3.29
N ARG A 106 11.88 -7.45 4.24
CA ARG A 106 11.47 -6.86 5.52
C ARG A 106 12.68 -6.50 6.39
N GLY A 107 12.59 -5.34 7.04
CA GLY A 107 13.70 -4.83 7.87
C GLY A 107 14.78 -4.06 7.10
N THR A 108 14.67 -3.93 5.76
CA THR A 108 15.62 -3.18 4.92
C THR A 108 15.27 -1.69 4.75
N GLY A 109 14.15 -1.23 5.32
CA GLY A 109 13.62 0.13 5.09
C GLY A 109 12.72 0.26 3.87
N LEU A 110 12.53 -0.81 3.07
CA LEU A 110 11.77 -0.77 1.83
C LEU A 110 10.30 -0.35 2.03
N ALA A 111 9.67 -0.79 3.12
CA ALA A 111 8.31 -0.41 3.47
C ALA A 111 8.17 1.11 3.67
N GLU A 112 9.12 1.73 4.37
CA GLU A 112 9.14 3.18 4.59
C GLU A 112 9.29 3.94 3.28
N ARG A 113 10.18 3.49 2.41
CA ARG A 113 10.40 4.10 1.08
C ARG A 113 9.16 4.00 0.18
N LEU A 114 8.39 2.91 0.24
CA LEU A 114 7.11 2.79 -0.45
C LEU A 114 6.09 3.81 0.07
N VAL A 115 5.97 3.97 1.39
CA VAL A 115 5.10 5.00 1.98
C VAL A 115 5.57 6.40 1.60
N GLN A 116 6.88 6.65 1.53
CA GLN A 116 7.45 7.93 1.07
C GLN A 116 7.11 8.21 -0.39
N ALA A 117 7.17 7.22 -1.28
CA ALA A 117 6.79 7.38 -2.69
C ALA A 117 5.31 7.78 -2.84
N VAL A 118 4.41 7.11 -2.12
CA VAL A 118 2.99 7.48 -2.06
C VAL A 118 2.80 8.89 -1.47
N THR A 119 3.50 9.20 -0.38
CA THR A 119 3.45 10.51 0.27
C THR A 119 3.89 11.63 -0.68
N GLY A 120 4.98 11.41 -1.44
CA GLY A 120 5.47 12.36 -2.43
C GLY A 120 4.44 12.62 -3.54
N ALA A 121 3.81 11.57 -4.06
CA ALA A 121 2.76 11.69 -5.06
C ALA A 121 1.51 12.41 -4.51
N ALA A 122 1.09 12.10 -3.29
CA ALA A 122 -0.04 12.76 -2.64
C ALA A 122 0.21 14.25 -2.44
N ARG A 123 1.43 14.64 -1.99
CA ARG A 123 1.82 16.06 -1.85
C ARG A 123 1.85 16.78 -3.19
N ALA A 124 2.40 16.16 -4.23
CA ALA A 124 2.43 16.73 -5.57
C ALA A 124 1.01 16.99 -6.12
N ASP A 125 0.02 16.20 -5.69
CA ASP A 125 -1.39 16.37 -5.99
C ASP A 125 -2.13 17.35 -5.04
N GLY A 126 -1.41 17.98 -4.10
CA GLY A 126 -1.97 18.95 -3.16
C GLY A 126 -2.70 18.33 -1.94
N ALA A 127 -2.52 17.04 -1.70
CA ALA A 127 -3.08 16.41 -0.51
C ALA A 127 -2.38 16.93 0.77
N THR A 128 -3.19 17.22 1.77
CA THR A 128 -2.73 17.66 3.10
C THR A 128 -2.77 16.54 4.14
N ARG A 129 -3.37 15.41 3.78
CA ARG A 129 -3.53 14.26 4.67
C ARG A 129 -3.38 12.93 3.92
N LEU A 130 -2.74 11.97 4.57
CA LEU A 130 -2.69 10.57 4.15
C LEU A 130 -3.42 9.72 5.19
N ILE A 131 -4.35 8.88 4.73
CA ILE A 131 -5.19 8.00 5.55
C ILE A 131 -4.88 6.55 5.18
N LEU A 132 -5.06 5.63 6.09
CA LEU A 132 -4.98 4.19 5.84
C LEU A 132 -5.87 3.42 6.83
N TRP A 133 -6.20 2.20 6.45
CA TRP A 133 -6.79 1.21 7.34
C TRP A 133 -5.76 0.13 7.67
N VAL A 134 -5.74 -0.32 8.91
CA VAL A 134 -4.86 -1.39 9.37
C VAL A 134 -5.62 -2.35 10.28
N THR A 135 -5.50 -3.64 10.00
CA THR A 135 -6.22 -4.68 10.74
C THR A 135 -5.70 -4.78 12.18
N ASP A 136 -6.60 -5.03 13.12
CA ASP A 136 -6.29 -5.12 14.56
C ASP A 136 -5.25 -6.21 14.85
N VAL A 137 -5.31 -7.31 14.10
CA VAL A 137 -4.40 -8.45 14.26
C VAL A 137 -2.98 -8.19 13.72
N ASN A 138 -2.78 -7.11 12.95
CA ASN A 138 -1.48 -6.77 12.37
C ASN A 138 -0.71 -5.77 13.25
N GLU A 139 -0.31 -6.22 14.43
CA GLU A 139 0.44 -5.38 15.39
C GLU A 139 1.73 -4.80 14.79
N ARG A 140 2.40 -5.58 13.93
CA ARG A 140 3.62 -5.14 13.25
C ARG A 140 3.36 -3.92 12.36
N ALA A 141 2.30 -3.95 11.55
CA ALA A 141 1.92 -2.83 10.70
C ALA A 141 1.45 -1.63 11.52
N ARG A 142 0.67 -1.85 12.58
CA ARG A 142 0.24 -0.79 13.51
C ARG A 142 1.43 -0.06 14.14
N ALA A 143 2.43 -0.80 14.62
CA ALA A 143 3.66 -0.24 15.16
C ALA A 143 4.47 0.50 14.09
N PHE A 144 4.57 -0.06 12.87
CA PHE A 144 5.26 0.55 11.74
C PHE A 144 4.63 1.90 11.37
N TYR A 145 3.31 1.95 11.14
CA TYR A 145 2.63 3.21 10.82
C TYR A 145 2.69 4.22 11.96
N GLY A 146 2.66 3.76 13.22
CA GLY A 146 2.84 4.62 14.39
C GLY A 146 4.19 5.34 14.40
N ARG A 147 5.29 4.65 14.02
CA ARG A 147 6.63 5.26 13.87
C ARG A 147 6.67 6.28 12.73
N LEU A 148 5.90 6.08 11.67
CA LEU A 148 5.79 7.03 10.56
C LEU A 148 4.84 8.21 10.85
N GLY A 149 4.35 8.34 12.08
CA GLY A 149 3.52 9.47 12.48
C GLY A 149 2.02 9.31 12.24
N PHE A 150 1.57 8.15 11.76
CA PHE A 150 0.13 7.88 11.64
C PHE A 150 -0.49 7.66 13.02
N ARG A 151 -1.59 8.33 13.28
CA ARG A 151 -2.35 8.27 14.55
C ARG A 151 -3.75 7.72 14.31
N PRO A 152 -4.31 6.91 15.24
CA PRO A 152 -5.70 6.46 15.14
C PRO A 152 -6.65 7.66 15.06
N THR A 153 -7.66 7.57 14.20
CA THR A 153 -8.74 8.58 14.09
C THR A 153 -9.92 8.26 14.98
N GLY A 154 -10.02 7.02 15.43
CA GLY A 154 -11.16 6.47 16.19
C GLY A 154 -12.15 5.72 15.29
N ALA A 155 -12.07 5.84 13.97
CA ALA A 155 -12.92 5.09 13.07
C ALA A 155 -12.48 3.63 13.00
N ARG A 156 -13.48 2.72 12.93
CA ARG A 156 -13.28 1.27 12.82
C ARG A 156 -14.33 0.67 11.89
N GLN A 157 -13.95 -0.36 11.18
CA GLN A 157 -14.85 -1.12 10.30
C GLN A 157 -14.43 -2.59 10.23
N LEU A 158 -15.31 -3.44 9.68
CA LEU A 158 -14.94 -4.81 9.33
C LEU A 158 -14.07 -4.80 8.08
N VAL A 159 -13.03 -5.63 8.07
CA VAL A 159 -12.18 -5.83 6.86
C VAL A 159 -13.01 -6.43 5.74
N ARG A 160 -13.88 -7.38 6.09
CA ARG A 160 -14.87 -7.99 5.19
C ARG A 160 -16.21 -8.17 5.91
N PRO A 161 -17.34 -7.91 5.24
CA PRO A 161 -18.65 -7.98 5.87
C PRO A 161 -19.05 -9.37 6.42
N ASP A 162 -18.49 -10.42 5.84
CA ASP A 162 -18.70 -11.83 6.20
C ASP A 162 -17.75 -12.35 7.30
N GLU A 163 -16.84 -11.50 7.78
CA GLU A 163 -15.90 -11.81 8.87
C GLU A 163 -16.15 -10.91 10.08
N PRO A 164 -17.12 -11.24 10.97
CA PRO A 164 -17.59 -10.35 12.03
C PRO A 164 -16.55 -10.05 13.12
N ASP A 165 -15.51 -10.86 13.22
CA ASP A 165 -14.44 -10.70 14.21
C ASP A 165 -13.16 -10.08 13.64
N HIS A 166 -13.16 -9.73 12.35
CA HIS A 166 -11.99 -9.20 11.66
C HIS A 166 -12.14 -7.69 11.42
N TRP A 167 -11.60 -6.91 12.35
CA TRP A 167 -11.70 -5.45 12.36
C TRP A 167 -10.42 -4.77 11.90
N GLU A 168 -10.58 -3.55 11.37
CA GLU A 168 -9.49 -2.62 11.10
C GLU A 168 -9.79 -1.24 11.68
N GLU A 169 -8.73 -0.53 12.06
CA GLU A 169 -8.78 0.86 12.52
C GLU A 169 -8.26 1.82 11.46
N GLU A 170 -8.88 2.97 11.35
CA GLU A 170 -8.37 4.05 10.53
C GLU A 170 -7.26 4.80 11.24
N ARG A 171 -6.21 5.11 10.49
CA ARG A 171 -5.12 5.98 10.92
C ARG A 171 -4.87 7.08 9.90
N SER A 172 -4.46 8.25 10.35
CA SER A 172 -4.11 9.37 9.49
C SER A 172 -2.83 10.05 9.91
N ARG A 173 -2.20 10.72 8.94
CA ARG A 173 -1.04 11.59 9.13
C ARG A 173 -1.21 12.86 8.31
N ASP A 174 -0.94 14.03 8.93
CA ASP A 174 -0.85 15.29 8.21
C ASP A 174 0.42 15.33 7.36
N LEU A 175 0.32 15.89 6.17
CA LEU A 175 1.41 15.96 5.19
C LEU A 175 2.10 17.33 5.14
N GLN A 176 1.63 18.31 5.93
CA GLN A 176 2.14 19.68 5.92
C GLN A 176 3.36 19.87 6.85
N ASP A 177 3.63 18.94 7.78
CA ASP A 177 4.59 19.09 8.87
C ASP A 177 5.94 18.37 8.61
N LEU A 178 6.42 18.33 7.36
CA LEU A 178 7.77 17.79 7.05
C LEU A 178 8.52 18.69 6.08
#